data_2e5413a58f801f7fe469646e0b749afc
#
_entry.id   2e5413a58f801f7fe469646e0b749afc
#
_cell.length_a   1.000
_cell.length_b   1.000
_cell.length_c   1.000
_cell.angle_alpha   90.00
_cell.angle_beta   90.00
_cell.angle_gamma   90.00
#
_symmetry.space_group_name_H-M   'P 1'
#
loop_
_entity.id
_entity.type
_entity.pdbx_description
1 polymer ?
#
loop_
_entity_poly.entity_id
_entity_poly.type
_entity_poly.pdbx_seq_one_letter_code
_entity_poly.pdbx_strand_id
1 'polypeptide(L)'
;MNVNTNGRAALYASIYPAIERTCVANGWGSAVHGSVVTDFDLMLQPYTDKAIQIKELLYKIREVLELGNIPVLYAGKSHHNRCMFGICITENMYLDISVIDDGIIGVEHLKKGIVWRNLFSGWQ
;
A
#
# COMPACT_ATOMS: atom_id res chain seq x y z
N MET A 1 0.16 9.02 18.85
CA MET A 1 1.41 9.79 19.00
C MET A 1 1.59 10.71 17.80
N ASN A 2 1.87 11.96 18.05
CA ASN A 2 2.19 12.92 16.99
C ASN A 2 3.68 12.87 16.70
N VAL A 3 4.01 12.52 15.47
CA VAL A 3 5.38 12.52 15.01
C VAL A 3 5.62 13.79 14.20
N ASN A 4 6.64 14.55 14.54
CA ASN A 4 6.94 15.77 13.79
C ASN A 4 7.47 15.43 12.39
N THR A 5 7.60 16.44 11.53
CA THR A 5 7.99 16.24 10.13
C THR A 5 9.28 15.43 9.98
N ASN A 6 10.32 15.77 10.77
CA ASN A 6 11.59 15.03 10.70
C ASN A 6 11.46 13.61 11.20
N GLY A 7 10.66 13.42 12.27
CA GLY A 7 10.40 12.10 12.81
C GLY A 7 9.63 11.21 11.85
N ARG A 8 8.69 11.78 11.07
CA ARG A 8 7.95 11.02 10.07
C ARG A 8 8.87 10.49 8.97
N ALA A 9 9.74 11.34 8.44
CA ALA A 9 10.67 10.91 7.40
C ALA A 9 11.59 9.79 7.90
N ALA A 10 12.10 9.91 9.12
CA ALA A 10 12.95 8.89 9.71
C ALA A 10 12.20 7.57 9.90
N LEU A 11 10.95 7.63 10.37
CA LEU A 11 10.14 6.44 10.55
C LEU A 11 9.82 5.77 9.20
N TYR A 12 9.44 6.54 8.20
CA TYR A 12 9.17 6.00 6.87
C TYR A 12 10.41 5.30 6.29
N ALA A 13 11.58 5.92 6.44
CA ALA A 13 12.82 5.31 5.99
C ALA A 13 13.12 3.99 6.72
N SER A 14 12.76 3.90 7.99
CA SER A 14 13.01 2.69 8.78
C SER A 14 12.09 1.52 8.40
N ILE A 15 10.87 1.80 7.95
CA ILE A 15 9.92 0.73 7.59
C ILE A 15 10.01 0.32 6.13
N TYR A 16 10.57 1.15 5.26
CA TYR A 16 10.60 0.86 3.83
C TYR A 16 11.32 -0.44 3.46
N PRO A 17 12.47 -0.80 4.04
CA PRO A 17 13.13 -2.06 3.69
C PRO A 17 12.25 -3.30 3.86
N ALA A 18 11.41 -3.34 4.88
CA ALA A 18 10.47 -4.45 5.08
C ALA A 18 9.41 -4.48 3.99
N ILE A 19 8.92 -3.30 3.59
CA ILE A 19 7.95 -3.19 2.50
C ILE A 19 8.57 -3.66 1.18
N GLU A 20 9.78 -3.20 0.88
CA GLU A 20 10.48 -3.56 -0.34
C GLU A 20 10.72 -5.07 -0.43
N ARG A 21 11.21 -5.68 0.65
CA ARG A 21 11.42 -7.13 0.69
C ARG A 21 10.13 -7.91 0.48
N THR A 22 9.04 -7.45 1.09
CA THR A 22 7.74 -8.08 0.93
C THR A 22 7.26 -8.02 -0.53
N CYS A 23 7.42 -6.86 -1.16
CA CYS A 23 7.06 -6.70 -2.57
C CYS A 23 7.88 -7.62 -3.46
N VAL A 24 9.20 -7.60 -3.35
CA VAL A 24 10.09 -8.41 -4.19
C VAL A 24 9.80 -9.89 -4.03
N ALA A 25 9.58 -10.35 -2.80
CA ALA A 25 9.27 -11.76 -2.54
C ALA A 25 7.96 -12.21 -3.19
N ASN A 26 7.08 -11.28 -3.55
CA ASN A 26 5.75 -11.58 -4.09
C ASN A 26 5.56 -11.09 -5.53
N GLY A 27 6.65 -10.82 -6.23
CA GLY A 27 6.61 -10.49 -7.65
C GLY A 27 6.33 -9.03 -7.98
N TRP A 28 6.51 -8.13 -7.00
CA TRP A 28 6.20 -6.71 -7.15
C TRP A 28 7.44 -5.85 -6.96
N GLY A 29 7.54 -4.79 -7.76
CA GLY A 29 8.50 -3.72 -7.54
C GLY A 29 7.87 -2.58 -6.76
N SER A 30 8.69 -1.84 -6.03
CA SER A 30 8.23 -0.68 -5.28
C SER A 30 9.20 0.48 -5.45
N ALA A 31 8.66 1.69 -5.35
CA ALA A 31 9.46 2.91 -5.34
C ALA A 31 8.82 3.92 -4.42
N VAL A 32 9.65 4.67 -3.73
CA VAL A 32 9.20 5.81 -2.92
C VAL A 32 9.14 7.03 -3.84
N HIS A 33 8.07 7.80 -3.74
CA HIS A 33 8.00 9.08 -4.43
C HIS A 33 7.39 10.14 -3.50
N GLY A 34 7.46 11.39 -3.92
CA GLY A 34 6.98 12.49 -3.11
C GLY A 34 7.98 12.91 -2.05
N SER A 35 7.54 13.76 -1.12
CA SER A 35 8.42 14.43 -0.16
C SER A 35 8.71 13.62 1.10
N VAL A 36 7.93 12.59 1.38
CA VAL A 36 7.92 11.82 2.65
C VAL A 36 7.82 12.70 3.91
N VAL A 37 7.19 13.85 3.76
CA VAL A 37 7.04 14.80 4.87
C VAL A 37 5.77 14.52 5.67
N THR A 38 4.63 14.34 4.99
CA THR A 38 3.36 14.06 5.65
C THR A 38 2.91 12.62 5.39
N ASP A 39 2.95 12.19 4.14
CA ASP A 39 2.52 10.85 3.72
C ASP A 39 3.70 10.09 3.14
N PHE A 40 3.64 8.78 3.25
CA PHE A 40 4.62 7.91 2.62
C PHE A 40 4.03 7.41 1.30
N ASP A 41 4.43 8.05 0.22
CA ASP A 41 3.92 7.74 -1.12
C ASP A 41 4.75 6.63 -1.75
N LEU A 42 4.09 5.53 -2.02
CA LEU A 42 4.70 4.37 -2.68
C LEU A 42 4.04 4.13 -4.03
N MET A 43 4.86 3.75 -5.00
CA MET A 43 4.38 3.28 -6.28
C MET A 43 4.71 1.80 -6.39
N LEU A 44 3.71 0.98 -6.69
CA LEU A 44 3.87 -0.46 -6.82
C LEU A 44 3.53 -0.90 -8.23
N GLN A 45 4.32 -1.83 -8.75
CA GLN A 45 4.10 -2.39 -10.07
C GLN A 45 4.45 -3.88 -10.06
N PRO A 46 3.59 -4.76 -10.58
CA PRO A 46 3.98 -6.16 -10.77
C PRO A 46 5.11 -6.24 -11.81
N TYR A 47 6.14 -7.02 -11.54
CA TYR A 47 7.25 -7.16 -12.47
C TYR A 47 7.45 -8.59 -12.97
N THR A 48 6.66 -9.54 -12.46
CA THR A 48 6.67 -10.92 -12.95
C THR A 48 5.25 -11.40 -13.19
N ASP A 49 5.10 -12.44 -14.00
CA ASP A 49 3.81 -13.10 -14.22
C ASP A 49 3.32 -13.87 -12.98
N LYS A 50 4.18 -13.98 -11.97
CA LYS A 50 3.85 -14.64 -10.70
C LYS A 50 3.50 -13.65 -9.60
N ALA A 51 3.33 -12.38 -9.93
CA ALA A 51 2.93 -11.36 -8.95
C ALA A 51 1.58 -11.75 -8.33
N ILE A 52 1.51 -11.72 -7.00
CA ILE A 52 0.24 -11.97 -6.31
C ILE A 52 -0.71 -10.80 -6.53
N GLN A 53 -2.00 -11.02 -6.26
CA GLN A 53 -2.99 -9.95 -6.38
C GLN A 53 -2.73 -8.84 -5.37
N ILE A 54 -3.12 -7.62 -5.73
CA ILE A 54 -2.83 -6.44 -4.89
C ILE A 54 -3.42 -6.57 -3.50
N LYS A 55 -4.60 -7.15 -3.36
CA LYS A 55 -5.22 -7.34 -2.05
C LYS A 55 -4.32 -8.15 -1.12
N GLU A 56 -3.80 -9.28 -1.62
CA GLU A 56 -2.91 -10.13 -0.85
C GLU A 56 -1.60 -9.41 -0.51
N LEU A 57 -1.06 -8.66 -1.46
CA LEU A 57 0.17 -7.91 -1.23
C LEU A 57 0.00 -6.87 -0.13
N LEU A 58 -1.09 -6.12 -0.16
CA LEU A 58 -1.34 -5.08 0.84
C LEU A 58 -1.55 -5.68 2.23
N TYR A 59 -2.19 -6.85 2.32
CA TYR A 59 -2.30 -7.55 3.60
C TYR A 59 -0.95 -8.03 4.11
N LYS A 60 -0.07 -8.49 3.23
CA LYS A 60 1.29 -8.89 3.62
C LYS A 60 2.12 -7.70 4.08
N ILE A 61 1.98 -6.56 3.43
CA ILE A 61 2.63 -5.33 3.87
C ILE A 61 2.12 -4.93 5.27
N ARG A 62 0.80 -4.95 5.46
CA ARG A 62 0.20 -4.65 6.76
C ARG A 62 0.72 -5.58 7.84
N GLU A 63 0.84 -6.86 7.53
CA GLU A 63 1.32 -7.88 8.46
C GLU A 63 2.79 -7.66 8.82
N VAL A 64 3.66 -7.41 7.84
CA VAL A 64 5.09 -7.22 8.11
C VAL A 64 5.34 -5.95 8.93
N LEU A 65 4.47 -4.96 8.83
CA LEU A 65 4.54 -3.73 9.62
C LEU A 65 3.85 -3.88 10.98
N GLU A 66 3.28 -5.05 11.28
CA GLU A 66 2.63 -5.34 12.56
C GLU A 66 1.48 -4.38 12.86
N LEU A 67 0.69 -4.04 11.85
CA LEU A 67 -0.41 -3.09 12.00
C LEU A 67 -1.74 -3.73 12.41
N GLY A 68 -1.76 -5.04 12.61
CA GLY A 68 -2.98 -5.74 13.00
C GLY A 68 -4.06 -5.68 11.91
N ASN A 69 -5.28 -5.38 12.31
CA ASN A 69 -6.43 -5.30 11.40
C ASN A 69 -6.75 -3.88 10.93
N ILE A 70 -5.74 -3.03 10.84
CA ILE A 70 -5.93 -1.69 10.29
C ILE A 70 -6.56 -1.81 8.90
N PRO A 71 -7.62 -1.05 8.62
CA PRO A 71 -8.28 -1.12 7.32
C PRO A 71 -7.37 -0.71 6.16
N VAL A 72 -7.51 -1.41 5.04
CA VAL A 72 -6.92 -1.00 3.76
C VAL A 72 -8.03 -0.39 2.93
N LEU A 73 -7.90 0.88 2.60
CA LEU A 73 -8.90 1.63 1.86
C LEU A 73 -8.55 1.69 0.38
N TYR A 74 -9.50 1.35 -0.49
CA TYR A 74 -9.36 1.60 -1.92
C TYR A 74 -9.94 2.99 -2.23
N ALA A 75 -9.09 3.91 -2.64
CA ALA A 75 -9.47 5.30 -2.90
C ALA A 75 -9.88 5.57 -4.35
N GLY A 76 -9.89 4.55 -5.20
CA GLY A 76 -10.31 4.69 -6.60
C GLY A 76 -9.13 4.83 -7.56
N LYS A 77 -9.44 5.06 -8.83
CA LYS A 77 -8.44 5.28 -9.87
C LYS A 77 -8.14 6.76 -10.04
N SER A 78 -6.87 7.09 -10.20
CA SER A 78 -6.47 8.44 -10.60
C SER A 78 -6.63 8.59 -12.12
N HIS A 79 -6.51 9.84 -12.60
CA HIS A 79 -6.57 10.14 -14.03
C HIS A 79 -5.37 9.57 -14.82
N HIS A 80 -4.35 9.08 -14.13
CA HIS A 80 -3.21 8.39 -14.74
C HIS A 80 -3.39 6.87 -14.75
N ASN A 81 -4.59 6.39 -14.57
CA ASN A 81 -4.93 4.96 -14.53
C ASN A 81 -4.21 4.19 -13.44
N ARG A 82 -3.98 4.84 -12.31
CA ARG A 82 -3.39 4.21 -11.13
C ARG A 82 -4.48 3.94 -10.11
N CYS A 83 -4.47 2.74 -9.54
CA CYS A 83 -5.34 2.40 -8.42
C CYS A 83 -4.69 2.91 -7.14
N MET A 84 -5.46 3.64 -6.34
CA MET A 84 -4.96 4.30 -5.14
C MET A 84 -5.46 3.58 -3.89
N PHE A 85 -4.54 3.25 -3.00
CA PHE A 85 -4.87 2.59 -1.73
C PHE A 85 -4.26 3.38 -0.58
N GLY A 86 -4.88 3.26 0.59
CA GLY A 86 -4.37 3.89 1.79
C GLY A 86 -4.33 2.92 2.96
N ILE A 87 -3.25 2.97 3.72
CA ILE A 87 -3.12 2.24 4.98
C ILE A 87 -2.68 3.23 6.05
N CYS A 88 -3.46 3.34 7.12
CA CYS A 88 -3.12 4.22 8.23
C CYS A 88 -2.09 3.52 9.12
N ILE A 89 -0.91 4.14 9.28
CA ILE A 89 0.13 3.61 10.15
C ILE A 89 -0.11 4.04 11.59
N THR A 90 -0.33 5.33 11.76
CA THR A 90 -0.69 5.95 13.04
C THR A 90 -1.72 7.03 12.77
N GLU A 91 -2.16 7.72 13.83
CA GLU A 91 -3.18 8.77 13.74
C GLU A 91 -2.90 9.80 12.64
N ASN A 92 -1.64 10.13 12.40
CA ASN A 92 -1.26 11.18 11.46
C ASN A 92 -0.35 10.69 10.32
N MET A 93 -0.21 9.38 10.15
CA MET A 93 0.73 8.83 9.20
C MET A 93 0.06 7.78 8.34
N TYR A 94 0.19 7.94 7.03
CA TYR A 94 -0.46 7.08 6.05
C TYR A 94 0.54 6.57 5.04
N LEU A 95 0.36 5.31 4.63
CA LEU A 95 0.94 4.82 3.38
C LEU A 95 -0.06 5.14 2.27
N ASP A 96 0.36 5.96 1.32
CA ASP A 96 -0.40 6.24 0.12
C ASP A 96 0.20 5.42 -1.01
N ILE A 97 -0.54 4.44 -1.49
CA ILE A 97 -0.02 3.46 -2.43
C ILE A 97 -0.69 3.64 -3.77
N SER A 98 0.12 3.89 -4.80
CA SER A 98 -0.30 3.95 -6.19
C SER A 98 0.10 2.65 -6.88
N VAL A 99 -0.85 2.00 -7.53
CA VAL A 99 -0.60 0.76 -8.26
C VAL A 99 -0.90 0.99 -9.73
N ILE A 100 0.05 0.67 -10.60
CA ILE A 100 -0.19 0.72 -12.03
C ILE A 100 -1.08 -0.47 -12.39
N ASP A 101 -2.26 -0.16 -12.93
CA ASP A 101 -3.23 -1.18 -13.31
C ASP A 101 -2.92 -1.67 -14.71
N ASP A 102 -2.42 -2.89 -14.81
CA ASP A 102 -2.15 -3.56 -16.10
C ASP A 102 -3.12 -4.70 -16.36
N GLY A 103 -4.20 -4.79 -15.59
CA GLY A 103 -5.25 -5.78 -15.80
C GLY A 103 -5.03 -7.11 -15.08
N ILE A 104 -3.89 -7.32 -14.46
CA ILE A 104 -3.58 -8.61 -13.78
C ILE A 104 -3.62 -8.52 -12.26
N ILE A 105 -3.85 -7.35 -11.71
CA ILE A 105 -3.70 -7.11 -10.28
C ILE A 105 -4.98 -7.31 -9.47
N GLY A 106 -6.08 -7.65 -10.12
CA GLY A 106 -7.31 -8.02 -9.42
C GLY A 106 -8.16 -6.86 -8.92
N VAL A 107 -8.08 -5.68 -9.58
CA VAL A 107 -8.83 -4.49 -9.13
C VAL A 107 -9.97 -4.10 -10.06
N GLU A 108 -10.20 -4.83 -11.13
CA GLU A 108 -11.16 -4.45 -12.18
C GLU A 108 -12.59 -4.29 -11.67
N HIS A 109 -12.93 -5.03 -10.62
CA HIS A 109 -14.29 -5.03 -10.07
C HIS A 109 -14.42 -4.24 -8.77
N LEU A 110 -13.36 -3.53 -8.36
CA LEU A 110 -13.40 -2.79 -7.12
C LEU A 110 -14.21 -1.50 -7.27
N LYS A 111 -15.00 -1.20 -6.25
CA LYS A 111 -15.70 0.08 -6.14
C LYS A 111 -14.92 1.01 -5.23
N LYS A 112 -14.83 2.29 -5.61
CA LYS A 112 -14.21 3.31 -4.78
C LYS A 112 -14.82 3.30 -3.39
N GLY A 113 -13.99 3.39 -2.36
CA GLY A 113 -14.43 3.40 -0.98
C GLY A 113 -14.51 2.04 -0.30
N ILE A 114 -14.22 0.95 -1.04
CA ILE A 114 -14.15 -0.38 -0.41
C ILE A 114 -13.04 -0.39 0.63
N VAL A 115 -13.34 -0.98 1.77
CA VAL A 115 -12.40 -1.12 2.89
C VAL A 115 -12.21 -2.59 3.18
N TRP A 116 -10.96 -3.04 3.19
CA TRP A 116 -10.60 -4.40 3.54
C TRP A 116 -10.04 -4.43 4.96
N ARG A 117 -10.55 -5.33 5.80
CA ARG A 117 -10.09 -5.42 7.18
C ARG A 117 -9.23 -6.63 7.45
N ASN A 118 -9.51 -7.76 6.81
CA ASN A 118 -8.69 -8.95 6.96
C ASN A 118 -8.76 -9.79 5.69
N LEU A 119 -7.84 -10.75 5.58
CA LEU A 119 -7.65 -11.53 4.36
C LEU A 119 -8.91 -12.30 3.94
N PHE A 120 -9.69 -12.77 4.90
CA PHE A 120 -10.83 -13.65 4.63
C PHE A 120 -12.17 -12.93 4.60
N SER A 121 -12.19 -11.62 4.74
CA SER A 121 -13.44 -10.85 4.80
C SER A 121 -14.10 -10.67 3.43
N GLY A 122 -13.42 -11.04 2.34
CA GLY A 122 -13.94 -10.82 1.00
C GLY A 122 -13.90 -9.35 0.60
N TRP A 123 -14.55 -9.07 -0.52
CA TRP A 123 -14.67 -7.71 -1.04
C TRP A 123 -15.90 -7.07 -0.42
N GLN A 124 -15.68 -6.03 0.30
CA GLN A 124 -16.78 -5.30 0.95
C GLN A 124 -16.88 -3.89 0.42
#